data_d217bf99f1722b4be54c77fcd92d026c
#
_entry.id   d217bf99f1722b4be54c77fcd92d026c
#
_cell.length_a   1.000
_cell.length_b   1.000
_cell.length_c   1.000
_cell.angle_alpha   90.00
_cell.angle_beta   90.00
_cell.angle_gamma   90.00
#
_symmetry.space_group_name_H-M   'P 1'
#
loop_
_entity.id
_entity.type
_entity.pdbx_description
1 polymer ?
#
loop_
_entity_poly.entity_id
_entity_poly.type
_entity_poly.pdbx_seq_one_letter_code
_entity_poly.pdbx_strand_id
1 'polypeptide(L)'
;VLSAVPAVGLAAYVYSTDITSREPLSLLVATFLLGVLTANFAAVLNSVLRPYFGVLGVVGTVLFFFVVVGPVEESVKLLAVRLYAYTDDRFDAVLDGTVYGAMAGLGFAVIENALYITRELPATELDVGLGLIGAGGGITAIRALAGPGHVIYSAIAGYYLGLAKFNPGRRGPIVVEGVLIAAFGHPTSNATGGIGSGVIGDVNRRSGLARFM
;
A
#
# COMPACT_ATOMS: atom_id res chain seq x y z
N VAL A 1 7.81 -10.04 -8.35
CA VAL A 1 6.67 -10.90 -8.70
C VAL A 1 6.21 -11.69 -7.49
N LEU A 2 7.06 -12.50 -6.83
CA LEU A 2 6.65 -13.34 -5.69
C LEU A 2 6.06 -12.54 -4.53
N SER A 3 6.58 -11.33 -4.26
CA SER A 3 6.06 -10.43 -3.21
C SER A 3 4.64 -9.92 -3.49
N ALA A 4 4.18 -9.95 -4.75
CA ALA A 4 2.85 -9.51 -5.12
C ALA A 4 1.81 -10.64 -5.08
N VAL A 5 2.21 -11.91 -5.07
CA VAL A 5 1.30 -13.06 -5.14
C VAL A 5 0.23 -13.06 -4.04
N PRO A 6 0.57 -12.84 -2.75
CA PRO A 6 -0.45 -12.79 -1.69
C PRO A 6 -1.44 -11.64 -1.89
N ALA A 7 -0.97 -10.47 -2.35
CA ALA A 7 -1.82 -9.31 -2.59
C ALA A 7 -2.76 -9.55 -3.79
N VAL A 8 -2.27 -10.19 -4.86
CA VAL A 8 -3.09 -10.61 -6.01
C VAL A 8 -4.16 -11.61 -5.56
N GLY A 9 -3.77 -12.62 -4.76
CA GLY A 9 -4.71 -13.60 -4.23
C GLY A 9 -5.82 -12.95 -3.40
N LEU A 10 -5.48 -11.98 -2.56
CA LEU A 10 -6.44 -11.24 -1.75
C LEU A 10 -7.36 -10.36 -2.60
N ALA A 11 -6.82 -9.63 -3.58
CA ALA A 11 -7.63 -8.81 -4.48
C ALA A 11 -8.61 -9.67 -5.31
N ALA A 12 -8.16 -10.85 -5.77
CA ALA A 12 -9.01 -11.82 -6.44
C ALA A 12 -10.10 -12.38 -5.51
N TYR A 13 -9.78 -12.62 -4.25
CA TYR A 13 -10.75 -13.01 -3.23
C TYR A 13 -11.81 -11.91 -3.03
N VAL A 14 -11.41 -10.67 -2.80
CA VAL A 14 -12.34 -9.53 -2.65
C VAL A 14 -13.26 -9.42 -3.86
N TYR A 15 -12.70 -9.51 -5.07
CA TYR A 15 -13.50 -9.51 -6.29
C TYR A 15 -14.47 -10.69 -6.39
N SER A 16 -14.07 -11.90 -5.97
CA SER A 16 -14.90 -13.09 -6.06
C SER A 16 -16.01 -13.15 -5.01
N THR A 17 -15.87 -12.41 -3.91
CA THR A 17 -16.87 -12.32 -2.83
C THR A 17 -17.83 -11.17 -3.02
N ASP A 18 -17.67 -10.37 -4.05
CA ASP A 18 -18.65 -9.36 -4.43
C ASP A 18 -19.96 -10.04 -4.84
N ILE A 19 -21.01 -9.74 -4.08
CA ILE A 19 -22.36 -10.32 -4.23
C ILE A 19 -23.30 -9.43 -5.04
N THR A 20 -22.83 -8.25 -5.46
CA THR A 20 -23.63 -7.27 -6.19
C THR A 20 -23.59 -7.53 -7.69
N SER A 21 -22.94 -6.69 -8.46
CA SER A 21 -22.75 -6.86 -9.90
C SER A 21 -21.27 -7.14 -10.18
N ARG A 22 -20.98 -7.90 -11.25
CA ARG A 22 -19.57 -8.10 -11.63
C ARG A 22 -18.98 -6.83 -12.18
N GLU A 23 -17.93 -6.35 -11.53
CA GLU A 23 -17.22 -5.17 -11.95
C GLU A 23 -16.56 -5.35 -13.32
N PRO A 24 -16.69 -4.37 -14.24
CA PRO A 24 -16.10 -4.47 -15.56
C PRO A 24 -14.59 -4.44 -15.50
N LEU A 25 -13.96 -5.37 -16.22
CA LEU A 25 -12.50 -5.52 -16.26
C LEU A 25 -11.80 -4.20 -16.62
N SER A 26 -12.39 -3.38 -17.50
CA SER A 26 -11.83 -2.09 -17.88
C SER A 26 -11.69 -1.11 -16.72
N LEU A 27 -12.68 -1.06 -15.80
CA LEU A 27 -12.61 -0.22 -14.61
C LEU A 27 -11.62 -0.77 -13.59
N LEU A 28 -11.55 -2.09 -13.42
CA LEU A 28 -10.58 -2.75 -12.54
C LEU A 28 -9.14 -2.47 -12.98
N VAL A 29 -8.86 -2.67 -14.28
CA VAL A 29 -7.53 -2.41 -14.86
C VAL A 29 -7.17 -0.92 -14.77
N ALA A 30 -8.10 -0.03 -15.10
CA ALA A 30 -7.84 1.42 -15.00
C ALA A 30 -7.55 1.84 -13.56
N THR A 31 -8.32 1.35 -12.58
CA THR A 31 -8.11 1.64 -11.17
C THR A 31 -6.79 1.08 -10.66
N PHE A 32 -6.41 -0.13 -11.08
CA PHE A 32 -5.09 -0.72 -10.81
C PHE A 32 -3.96 0.17 -11.36
N LEU A 33 -4.04 0.58 -12.62
CA LEU A 33 -3.01 1.43 -13.25
C LEU A 33 -2.92 2.81 -12.59
N LEU A 34 -4.05 3.39 -12.19
CA LEU A 34 -4.07 4.62 -11.41
C LEU A 34 -3.43 4.42 -10.03
N GLY A 35 -3.62 3.27 -9.39
CA GLY A 35 -2.92 2.88 -8.17
C GLY A 35 -1.40 2.84 -8.35
N VAL A 36 -0.94 2.24 -9.46
CA VAL A 36 0.48 2.23 -9.87
C VAL A 36 1.04 3.65 -10.01
N LEU A 37 0.30 4.55 -10.68
CA LEU A 37 0.73 5.94 -10.88
C LEU A 37 0.77 6.73 -9.58
N THR A 38 -0.25 6.58 -8.73
CA THR A 38 -0.35 7.31 -7.46
C THR A 38 0.72 6.88 -6.45
N ALA A 39 1.24 5.65 -6.53
CA ALA A 39 2.36 5.19 -5.70
C ALA A 39 3.63 6.03 -5.91
N ASN A 40 3.93 6.40 -7.15
CA ASN A 40 5.08 7.26 -7.43
C ASN A 40 4.90 8.67 -6.85
N PHE A 41 3.69 9.22 -6.93
CA PHE A 41 3.39 10.52 -6.33
C PHE A 41 3.55 10.48 -4.80
N ALA A 42 3.02 9.44 -4.14
CA ALA A 42 3.19 9.26 -2.70
C ALA A 42 4.67 9.10 -2.32
N ALA A 43 5.45 8.34 -3.09
CA ALA A 43 6.88 8.15 -2.85
C ALA A 43 7.67 9.48 -2.90
N VAL A 44 7.35 10.35 -3.87
CA VAL A 44 7.95 11.69 -3.96
C VAL A 44 7.58 12.53 -2.74
N LEU A 45 6.29 12.60 -2.40
CA LEU A 45 5.80 13.40 -1.28
C LEU A 45 6.40 12.93 0.05
N ASN A 46 6.41 11.60 0.28
CA ASN A 46 7.02 11.00 1.45
C ASN A 46 8.53 11.30 1.55
N SER A 47 9.25 11.27 0.43
CA SER A 47 10.69 11.57 0.42
C SER A 47 10.99 13.04 0.73
N VAL A 48 10.16 13.97 0.28
CA VAL A 48 10.29 15.40 0.57
C VAL A 48 9.99 15.71 2.04
N LEU A 49 8.98 15.05 2.62
CA LEU A 49 8.55 15.31 3.99
C LEU A 49 9.39 14.60 5.06
N ARG A 50 10.00 13.45 4.73
CA ARG A 50 10.76 12.64 5.67
C ARG A 50 11.86 13.38 6.45
N PRO A 51 12.67 14.28 5.86
CA PRO A 51 13.74 14.98 6.58
C PRO A 51 13.26 15.81 7.76
N TYR A 52 12.04 16.38 7.67
CA TYR A 52 11.47 17.22 8.73
C TYR A 52 11.16 16.43 10.01
N PHE A 53 10.92 15.15 9.89
CA PHE A 53 10.67 14.25 11.02
C PHE A 53 11.95 13.59 11.54
N GLY A 54 13.00 13.50 10.74
CA GLY A 54 14.28 12.85 11.08
C GLY A 54 14.96 13.47 12.29
N VAL A 55 14.79 14.77 12.53
CA VAL A 55 15.36 15.51 13.68
C VAL A 55 14.83 15.01 15.04
N LEU A 56 13.68 14.35 15.06
CA LEU A 56 13.05 13.79 16.27
C LEU A 56 13.42 12.32 16.52
N GLY A 57 14.35 11.74 15.76
CA GLY A 57 14.81 10.36 15.91
C GLY A 57 13.68 9.34 15.77
N VAL A 58 13.62 8.36 16.69
CA VAL A 58 12.61 7.28 16.65
C VAL A 58 11.18 7.83 16.75
N VAL A 59 10.94 8.81 17.60
CA VAL A 59 9.61 9.43 17.75
C VAL A 59 9.19 10.09 16.42
N GLY A 60 10.10 10.81 15.77
CA GLY A 60 9.85 11.38 14.45
C GLY A 60 9.54 10.33 13.39
N THR A 61 10.24 9.19 13.42
CA THR A 61 9.95 8.09 12.52
C THR A 61 8.53 7.55 12.70
N VAL A 62 8.10 7.32 13.93
CA VAL A 62 6.74 6.85 14.23
C VAL A 62 5.71 7.90 13.77
N LEU A 63 5.90 9.17 14.16
CA LEU A 63 5.01 10.25 13.73
C LEU A 63 4.93 10.37 12.22
N PHE A 64 6.06 10.24 11.51
CA PHE A 64 6.10 10.29 10.05
C PHE A 64 5.19 9.21 9.42
N PHE A 65 5.26 7.97 9.90
CA PHE A 65 4.42 6.91 9.37
C PHE A 65 2.93 7.13 9.64
N PHE A 66 2.56 7.58 10.84
CA PHE A 66 1.15 7.75 11.21
C PHE A 66 0.52 9.05 10.69
N VAL A 67 1.30 10.14 10.61
CA VAL A 67 0.77 11.47 10.26
C VAL A 67 0.97 11.80 8.79
N VAL A 68 1.98 11.19 8.15
CA VAL A 68 2.30 11.49 6.74
C VAL A 68 2.05 10.26 5.86
N VAL A 69 2.82 9.18 6.05
CA VAL A 69 2.81 8.05 5.12
C VAL A 69 1.42 7.43 4.99
N GLY A 70 0.82 7.00 6.09
CA GLY A 70 -0.51 6.39 6.08
C GLY A 70 -1.58 7.28 5.43
N PRO A 71 -1.79 8.53 5.93
CA PRO A 71 -2.78 9.43 5.35
C PRO A 71 -2.52 9.79 3.88
N VAL A 72 -1.27 10.05 3.50
CA VAL A 72 -0.93 10.36 2.10
C VAL A 72 -1.23 9.19 1.19
N GLU A 73 -0.73 8.00 1.53
CA GLU A 73 -0.86 6.83 0.67
C GLU A 73 -2.32 6.37 0.53
N GLU A 74 -3.08 6.34 1.63
CA GLU A 74 -4.48 5.97 1.53
C GLU A 74 -5.31 7.03 0.80
N SER A 75 -4.98 8.32 0.95
CA SER A 75 -5.65 9.39 0.21
C SER A 75 -5.40 9.31 -1.29
N VAL A 76 -4.16 9.03 -1.74
CA VAL A 76 -3.87 8.95 -3.18
C VAL A 76 -4.43 7.68 -3.82
N LYS A 77 -4.48 6.56 -3.08
CA LYS A 77 -5.17 5.33 -3.54
C LYS A 77 -6.68 5.56 -3.67
N LEU A 78 -7.27 6.24 -2.70
CA LEU A 78 -8.68 6.60 -2.77
C LEU A 78 -8.97 7.59 -3.91
N LEU A 79 -8.02 8.51 -4.18
CA LEU A 79 -8.11 9.40 -5.33
C LEU A 79 -8.08 8.62 -6.65
N ALA A 80 -7.29 7.55 -6.76
CA ALA A 80 -7.27 6.68 -7.93
C ALA A 80 -8.67 6.11 -8.24
N VAL A 81 -9.40 5.65 -7.22
CA VAL A 81 -10.79 5.20 -7.35
C VAL A 81 -11.71 6.38 -7.73
N ARG A 82 -11.55 7.52 -7.04
CA ARG A 82 -12.41 8.68 -7.17
C ARG A 82 -12.36 9.32 -8.57
N LEU A 83 -11.19 9.29 -9.21
CA LEU A 83 -10.97 9.95 -10.50
C LEU A 83 -11.64 9.21 -11.67
N TYR A 84 -11.85 7.91 -11.57
CA TYR A 84 -12.34 7.12 -12.69
C TYR A 84 -13.54 6.24 -12.30
N ALA A 85 -13.34 5.17 -11.54
CA ALA A 85 -14.39 4.20 -11.24
C ALA A 85 -15.61 4.81 -10.53
N TYR A 86 -15.38 5.70 -9.57
CA TYR A 86 -16.46 6.34 -8.79
C TYR A 86 -17.44 7.15 -9.64
N THR A 87 -17.02 7.68 -10.79
CA THR A 87 -17.85 8.51 -11.68
C THR A 87 -18.58 7.70 -12.74
N ASP A 88 -18.29 6.43 -12.85
CA ASP A 88 -18.95 5.52 -13.79
C ASP A 88 -20.33 5.10 -13.24
N ASP A 89 -21.31 4.95 -14.12
CA ASP A 89 -22.68 4.55 -13.74
C ASP A 89 -22.76 3.12 -13.20
N ARG A 90 -21.75 2.28 -13.56
CA ARG A 90 -21.61 0.90 -13.09
C ARG A 90 -21.08 0.80 -11.66
N PHE A 91 -20.63 1.91 -11.07
CA PHE A 91 -20.39 1.99 -9.63
C PHE A 91 -21.76 2.26 -8.96
N ASP A 92 -22.54 1.21 -8.74
CA ASP A 92 -23.95 1.28 -8.32
C ASP A 92 -24.20 0.70 -6.91
N ALA A 93 -23.18 0.10 -6.28
CA ALA A 93 -23.24 -0.41 -4.91
C ALA A 93 -22.12 0.12 -4.01
N VAL A 94 -22.34 0.05 -2.69
CA VAL A 94 -21.31 0.42 -1.69
C VAL A 94 -20.09 -0.51 -1.80
N LEU A 95 -20.33 -1.80 -2.07
CA LEU A 95 -19.28 -2.82 -2.17
C LEU A 95 -18.35 -2.62 -3.37
N ASP A 96 -18.81 -1.97 -4.44
CA ASP A 96 -17.96 -1.64 -5.60
C ASP A 96 -16.77 -0.78 -5.16
N GLY A 97 -17.01 0.13 -4.21
CA GLY A 97 -15.94 0.90 -3.59
C GLY A 97 -14.87 0.02 -2.94
N THR A 98 -15.28 -1.08 -2.30
CA THR A 98 -14.35 -2.06 -1.70
C THR A 98 -13.50 -2.75 -2.77
N VAL A 99 -14.13 -3.20 -3.85
CA VAL A 99 -13.44 -3.88 -4.96
C VAL A 99 -12.46 -2.94 -5.66
N TYR A 100 -12.90 -1.74 -6.02
CA TYR A 100 -12.00 -0.76 -6.64
C TYR A 100 -10.91 -0.27 -5.70
N GLY A 101 -11.20 -0.11 -4.40
CA GLY A 101 -10.21 0.17 -3.38
C GLY A 101 -9.13 -0.90 -3.31
N ALA A 102 -9.53 -2.19 -3.29
CA ALA A 102 -8.61 -3.32 -3.32
C ALA A 102 -7.72 -3.30 -4.57
N MET A 103 -8.27 -2.97 -5.74
CA MET A 103 -7.52 -2.88 -6.99
C MET A 103 -6.52 -1.71 -7.01
N ALA A 104 -6.89 -0.54 -6.48
CA ALA A 104 -5.98 0.58 -6.31
C ALA A 104 -4.84 0.22 -5.34
N GLY A 105 -5.15 -0.42 -4.21
CA GLY A 105 -4.19 -0.91 -3.25
C GLY A 105 -3.23 -1.94 -3.83
N LEU A 106 -3.73 -2.86 -4.67
CA LEU A 106 -2.89 -3.84 -5.37
C LEU A 106 -1.91 -3.16 -6.33
N GLY A 107 -2.38 -2.20 -7.13
CA GLY A 107 -1.52 -1.44 -8.05
C GLY A 107 -0.42 -0.70 -7.31
N PHE A 108 -0.77 -0.04 -6.21
CA PHE A 108 0.16 0.63 -5.32
C PHE A 108 1.21 -0.33 -4.74
N ALA A 109 0.78 -1.46 -4.18
CA ALA A 109 1.65 -2.48 -3.58
C ALA A 109 2.67 -3.04 -4.56
N VAL A 110 2.29 -3.25 -5.83
CA VAL A 110 3.20 -3.78 -6.85
C VAL A 110 4.39 -2.84 -7.06
N ILE A 111 4.15 -1.55 -7.20
CA ILE A 111 5.20 -0.55 -7.41
C ILE A 111 6.02 -0.34 -6.14
N GLU A 112 5.37 -0.20 -5.00
CA GLU A 112 6.07 -0.02 -3.74
C GLU A 112 6.98 -1.22 -3.43
N ASN A 113 6.51 -2.45 -3.60
CA ASN A 113 7.31 -3.64 -3.45
C ASN A 113 8.52 -3.65 -4.41
N ALA A 114 8.33 -3.26 -5.67
CA ALA A 114 9.42 -3.15 -6.62
C ALA A 114 10.47 -2.13 -6.17
N LEU A 115 10.04 -0.94 -5.72
CA LEU A 115 10.93 0.11 -5.24
C LEU A 115 11.73 -0.31 -4.00
N TYR A 116 11.09 -0.98 -3.02
CA TYR A 116 11.79 -1.47 -1.83
C TYR A 116 12.79 -2.58 -2.15
N ILE A 117 12.39 -3.56 -2.95
CA ILE A 117 13.26 -4.68 -3.32
C ILE A 117 14.48 -4.17 -4.10
N THR A 118 14.30 -3.25 -5.04
CA THR A 118 15.42 -2.71 -5.85
C THR A 118 16.37 -1.83 -5.04
N ARG A 119 15.90 -1.20 -3.95
CA ARG A 119 16.77 -0.39 -3.08
C ARG A 119 17.59 -1.22 -2.10
N GLU A 120 17.07 -2.36 -1.67
CA GLU A 120 17.70 -3.21 -0.67
C GLU A 120 18.65 -4.26 -1.29
N LEU A 121 18.49 -4.60 -2.57
CA LEU A 121 19.36 -5.54 -3.27
C LEU A 121 20.58 -4.81 -3.82
N PRO A 122 21.82 -5.27 -3.50
CA PRO A 122 23.02 -4.80 -4.16
C PRO A 122 22.93 -5.02 -5.68
N ALA A 123 23.45 -4.09 -6.47
CA ALA A 123 23.42 -4.17 -7.94
C ALA A 123 24.09 -5.46 -8.48
N THR A 124 24.99 -6.08 -7.70
CA THR A 124 25.66 -7.36 -8.01
C THR A 124 24.77 -8.59 -7.80
N GLU A 125 23.69 -8.47 -7.02
CA GLU A 125 22.74 -9.56 -6.76
C GLU A 125 21.47 -9.47 -7.61
N LEU A 126 21.35 -8.43 -8.41
CA LEU A 126 20.37 -8.33 -9.49
C LEU A 126 20.79 -9.26 -10.67
N ASP A 127 20.90 -10.55 -10.37
CA ASP A 127 20.74 -11.53 -11.45
C ASP A 127 19.33 -11.35 -11.99
N VAL A 128 19.25 -10.88 -13.23
CA VAL A 128 18.01 -10.42 -13.87
C VAL A 128 16.89 -11.46 -13.77
N GLY A 129 17.25 -12.76 -13.73
CA GLY A 129 16.29 -13.86 -13.55
C GLY A 129 15.70 -13.91 -12.13
N LEU A 130 16.53 -13.92 -11.11
CA LEU A 130 16.12 -14.05 -9.69
C LEU A 130 15.47 -12.76 -9.18
N GLY A 131 15.96 -11.59 -9.61
CA GLY A 131 15.35 -10.30 -9.29
C GLY A 131 13.94 -10.15 -9.85
N LEU A 132 13.69 -10.61 -11.09
CA LEU A 132 12.36 -10.57 -11.72
C LEU A 132 11.33 -11.43 -11.00
N ILE A 133 11.71 -12.58 -10.47
CA ILE A 133 10.80 -13.43 -9.69
C ILE A 133 10.72 -13.01 -8.21
N GLY A 134 11.59 -12.09 -7.77
CA GLY A 134 11.57 -11.56 -6.41
C GLY A 134 12.19 -12.51 -5.38
N ALA A 135 13.11 -13.39 -5.80
CA ALA A 135 13.85 -14.28 -4.90
C ALA A 135 14.98 -13.51 -4.18
N GLY A 136 14.65 -12.41 -3.51
CA GLY A 136 15.59 -11.52 -2.83
C GLY A 136 15.66 -11.75 -1.32
N GLY A 137 15.68 -13.00 -0.84
CA GLY A 137 15.84 -13.27 0.58
C GLY A 137 14.75 -12.68 1.49
N GLY A 138 15.13 -12.20 2.68
CA GLY A 138 14.20 -11.72 3.71
C GLY A 138 13.33 -10.54 3.28
N ILE A 139 13.83 -9.64 2.41
CA ILE A 139 13.04 -8.49 1.94
C ILE A 139 11.81 -8.93 1.12
N THR A 140 11.95 -9.96 0.29
CA THR A 140 10.81 -10.50 -0.48
C THR A 140 9.73 -11.04 0.44
N ALA A 141 10.08 -11.73 1.52
CA ALA A 141 9.12 -12.24 2.49
C ALA A 141 8.41 -11.09 3.24
N ILE A 142 9.14 -10.08 3.68
CA ILE A 142 8.57 -8.89 4.34
C ILE A 142 7.59 -8.18 3.39
N ARG A 143 7.98 -7.98 2.14
CA ARG A 143 7.14 -7.31 1.16
C ARG A 143 5.95 -8.17 0.68
N ALA A 144 6.06 -9.51 0.76
CA ALA A 144 4.93 -10.41 0.51
C ALA A 144 3.83 -10.29 1.58
N LEU A 145 4.19 -9.94 2.81
CA LEU A 145 3.26 -9.64 3.90
C LEU A 145 2.71 -8.21 3.83
N ALA A 146 3.50 -7.24 3.40
CA ALA A 146 3.08 -5.85 3.30
C ALA A 146 2.05 -5.63 2.16
N GLY A 147 2.20 -6.32 1.03
CA GLY A 147 1.30 -6.19 -0.11
C GLY A 147 -0.19 -6.40 0.21
N PRO A 148 -0.59 -7.48 0.91
CA PRO A 148 -1.96 -7.67 1.39
C PRO A 148 -2.48 -6.53 2.27
N GLY A 149 -1.62 -5.90 3.07
CA GLY A 149 -1.98 -4.74 3.89
C GLY A 149 -2.52 -3.59 3.03
N HIS A 150 -1.83 -3.24 1.95
CA HIS A 150 -2.31 -2.19 1.02
C HIS A 150 -3.68 -2.53 0.43
N VAL A 151 -3.91 -3.80 0.06
CA VAL A 151 -5.21 -4.25 -0.47
C VAL A 151 -6.30 -4.11 0.58
N ILE A 152 -6.06 -4.55 1.82
CA ILE A 152 -7.04 -4.49 2.91
C ILE A 152 -7.38 -3.03 3.27
N TYR A 153 -6.38 -2.20 3.52
CA TYR A 153 -6.63 -0.82 3.96
C TYR A 153 -7.31 0.00 2.87
N SER A 154 -6.87 -0.16 1.62
CA SER A 154 -7.52 0.52 0.51
C SER A 154 -8.92 -0.02 0.21
N ALA A 155 -9.20 -1.30 0.46
CA ALA A 155 -10.55 -1.87 0.39
C ALA A 155 -11.47 -1.23 1.45
N ILE A 156 -10.97 -1.04 2.67
CA ILE A 156 -11.70 -0.35 3.74
C ILE A 156 -11.98 1.11 3.34
N ALA A 157 -10.96 1.86 2.93
CA ALA A 157 -11.13 3.24 2.46
C ALA A 157 -12.13 3.32 1.30
N GLY A 158 -12.04 2.37 0.36
CA GLY A 158 -12.95 2.23 -0.77
C GLY A 158 -14.38 1.96 -0.35
N TYR A 159 -14.61 1.11 0.65
CA TYR A 159 -15.94 0.88 1.23
C TYR A 159 -16.57 2.19 1.73
N TYR A 160 -15.80 2.98 2.48
CA TYR A 160 -16.27 4.28 2.97
C TYR A 160 -16.50 5.28 1.82
N LEU A 161 -15.71 5.21 0.75
CA LEU A 161 -15.96 6.02 -0.45
C LEU A 161 -17.29 5.62 -1.12
N GLY A 162 -17.55 4.31 -1.24
CA GLY A 162 -18.84 3.78 -1.70
C GLY A 162 -19.99 4.24 -0.81
N LEU A 163 -19.84 4.11 0.51
CA LEU A 163 -20.83 4.58 1.47
C LEU A 163 -21.10 6.09 1.31
N ALA A 164 -20.07 6.89 1.07
CA ALA A 164 -20.18 8.32 0.83
C ALA A 164 -20.93 8.65 -0.46
N LYS A 165 -20.82 7.81 -1.51
CA LYS A 165 -21.54 8.00 -2.78
C LYS A 165 -23.04 8.00 -2.56
N PHE A 166 -23.52 7.09 -1.73
CA PHE A 166 -24.96 6.90 -1.46
C PHE A 166 -25.46 7.71 -0.25
N ASN A 167 -24.57 8.49 0.40
CA ASN A 167 -24.93 9.37 1.52
C ASN A 167 -24.50 10.82 1.27
N PRO A 168 -25.14 11.54 0.31
CA PRO A 168 -24.66 12.85 -0.14
C PRO A 168 -24.57 13.90 0.97
N GLY A 169 -25.47 13.86 1.97
CA GLY A 169 -25.49 14.81 3.08
C GLY A 169 -24.32 14.66 4.07
N ARG A 170 -23.60 13.53 4.05
CA ARG A 170 -22.49 13.22 4.97
C ARG A 170 -21.23 12.74 4.28
N ARG A 171 -21.10 13.01 2.97
CA ARG A 171 -19.97 12.54 2.16
C ARG A 171 -18.60 12.84 2.77
N GLY A 172 -18.36 14.10 3.13
CA GLY A 172 -17.07 14.54 3.67
C GLY A 172 -16.66 13.77 4.93
N PRO A 173 -17.46 13.79 6.00
CA PRO A 173 -17.17 13.04 7.22
C PRO A 173 -16.93 11.54 6.97
N ILE A 174 -17.74 10.89 6.13
CA ILE A 174 -17.61 9.46 5.83
C ILE A 174 -16.27 9.16 5.13
N VAL A 175 -15.89 9.95 4.13
CA VAL A 175 -14.60 9.77 3.43
C VAL A 175 -13.43 9.97 4.39
N VAL A 176 -13.47 11.02 5.23
CA VAL A 176 -12.43 11.29 6.22
C VAL A 176 -12.29 10.13 7.20
N GLU A 177 -13.41 9.60 7.70
CA GLU A 177 -13.43 8.44 8.61
C GLU A 177 -12.77 7.23 7.95
N GLY A 178 -13.13 6.90 6.71
CA GLY A 178 -12.55 5.78 5.97
C GLY A 178 -11.04 5.93 5.77
N VAL A 179 -10.58 7.12 5.37
CA VAL A 179 -9.14 7.41 5.21
C VAL A 179 -8.40 7.27 6.53
N LEU A 180 -8.97 7.79 7.64
CA LEU A 180 -8.33 7.70 8.95
C LEU A 180 -8.23 6.25 9.44
N ILE A 181 -9.27 5.45 9.30
CA ILE A 181 -9.26 4.02 9.67
C ILE A 181 -8.19 3.28 8.87
N ALA A 182 -8.16 3.46 7.56
CA ALA A 182 -7.18 2.82 6.69
C ALA A 182 -5.77 3.32 6.98
N ALA A 183 -5.58 4.63 7.13
CA ALA A 183 -4.30 5.24 7.45
C ALA A 183 -3.74 4.83 8.82
N PHE A 184 -4.59 4.52 9.78
CA PHE A 184 -4.15 4.01 11.09
C PHE A 184 -3.70 2.54 11.03
N GLY A 185 -4.36 1.72 10.22
CA GLY A 185 -3.98 0.33 9.98
C GLY A 185 -2.68 0.17 9.22
N HIS A 186 -2.43 1.07 8.26
CA HIS A 186 -1.31 1.02 7.33
C HIS A 186 0.09 1.07 8.02
N PRO A 187 0.39 2.01 8.95
CA PRO A 187 1.71 2.11 9.55
C PRO A 187 2.06 0.95 10.47
N THR A 188 1.07 0.26 11.03
CA THR A 188 1.32 -0.89 11.91
C THR A 188 2.05 -2.02 11.19
N SER A 189 1.78 -2.23 9.89
CA SER A 189 2.48 -3.21 9.05
C SER A 189 3.88 -2.73 8.63
N ASN A 190 4.08 -1.43 8.40
CA ASN A 190 5.36 -0.85 8.01
C ASN A 190 6.29 -0.62 9.21
N ALA A 191 5.75 -0.22 10.36
CA ALA A 191 6.51 -0.02 11.59
C ALA A 191 7.10 -1.33 12.13
N THR A 192 6.36 -2.44 12.05
CA THR A 192 6.86 -3.76 12.46
C THR A 192 8.02 -4.24 11.57
N GLY A 193 7.97 -3.96 10.25
CA GLY A 193 9.07 -4.23 9.32
C GLY A 193 10.28 -3.32 9.54
N GLY A 194 10.05 -2.01 9.73
CA GLY A 194 11.11 -1.02 9.94
C GLY A 194 11.80 -1.11 11.30
N ILE A 195 11.04 -1.37 12.37
CA ILE A 195 11.58 -1.58 13.72
C ILE A 195 12.35 -2.90 13.77
N GLY A 196 11.82 -3.96 13.14
CA GLY A 196 12.48 -5.25 13.07
C GLY A 196 13.84 -5.17 12.35
N SER A 197 13.91 -4.50 11.21
CA SER A 197 15.18 -4.33 10.46
C SER A 197 16.16 -3.40 11.18
N GLY A 198 15.68 -2.36 11.86
CA GLY A 198 16.49 -1.46 12.68
C GLY A 198 17.10 -2.16 13.89
N VAL A 199 16.30 -2.95 14.62
CA VAL A 199 16.75 -3.70 15.80
C VAL A 199 17.73 -4.81 15.40
N ILE A 200 17.45 -5.56 14.32
CA ILE A 200 18.36 -6.61 13.82
C ILE A 200 19.66 -6.01 13.31
N GLY A 201 19.61 -4.87 12.61
CA GLY A 201 20.80 -4.17 12.12
C GLY A 201 21.68 -3.61 13.26
N ASP A 202 21.08 -3.15 14.36
CA ASP A 202 21.81 -2.64 15.53
C ASP A 202 22.39 -3.80 16.38
N VAL A 203 21.68 -4.91 16.52
CA VAL A 203 22.17 -6.14 17.15
C VAL A 203 23.35 -6.71 16.38
N ASN A 204 23.28 -6.79 15.05
CA ASN A 204 24.40 -7.27 14.23
C ASN A 204 25.64 -6.34 14.29
N ARG A 205 25.45 -5.03 14.37
CA ARG A 205 26.54 -4.08 14.55
C ARG A 205 27.16 -4.16 15.94
N ARG A 206 26.37 -4.35 16.99
CA ARG A 206 26.86 -4.44 18.37
C ARG A 206 27.49 -5.80 18.69
N SER A 207 27.00 -6.88 18.07
CA SER A 207 27.54 -8.24 18.33
C SER A 207 28.85 -8.56 17.62
N GLY A 208 29.35 -7.68 16.75
CA GLY A 208 30.62 -7.90 16.04
C GLY A 208 30.62 -9.06 15.05
N LEU A 209 29.46 -9.69 14.80
CA LEU A 209 29.30 -10.83 13.89
C LEU A 209 29.58 -10.48 12.41
N ALA A 210 29.62 -9.19 12.06
CA ALA A 210 29.95 -8.73 10.70
C ALA A 210 31.46 -8.79 10.36
N ARG A 211 32.30 -9.32 11.22
CA ARG A 211 33.76 -9.44 10.99
C ARG A 211 34.24 -10.84 10.58
N PHE A 212 33.33 -11.81 10.47
CA PHE A 212 33.69 -13.21 10.20
C PHE A 212 32.93 -13.88 9.05
N MET A 213 32.32 -13.10 8.14
CA MET A 213 31.80 -13.60 6.87
C MET A 213 32.39 -12.84 5.70
#